data_48a28980f7cdf1e1265aefc3fe1bc2db
#
_entry.id   48a28980f7cdf1e1265aefc3fe1bc2db
#
_cell.length_a   1.000
_cell.length_b   1.000
_cell.length_c   1.000
_cell.angle_alpha   90.00
_cell.angle_beta   90.00
_cell.angle_gamma   90.00
#
_symmetry.space_group_name_H-M   'P 1'
#
loop_
_entity.id
_entity.type
_entity.pdbx_description
1 polymer ?
#
loop_
_entity_poly.entity_id
_entity_poly.type
_entity_poly.pdbx_seq_one_letter_code
_entity_poly.pdbx_strand_id
1 'polypeptide(L)'
;LPLLESPEIATLTLILLIYALMIPLILNADDKLKHIKWSAIGLKNILKNSEQKDVTTISKEVKLLYDEYVQEKPSAKKYFSNVIIWLDTIILRINTETKNVKCISEYYELLKNVRELLNETIPFSNCTQYQQSILNDICGLSTDSNKVVVDNILGRTESEFLRLESDIRKNSRSNKLSLLIGILGIAVSVVLAII
;
A
#
# COMPACT_ATOMS: atom_id res chain seq x y z
N LEU A 1 -0.83 47.46 1.18
CA LEU A 1 -1.08 46.45 2.21
C LEU A 1 0.02 46.51 3.24
N PRO A 2 -0.03 47.46 4.23
CA PRO A 2 1.09 47.68 5.16
C PRO A 2 1.27 46.61 6.25
N LEU A 3 0.42 45.59 6.28
CA LEU A 3 0.45 44.52 7.30
C LEU A 3 1.47 43.40 7.02
N LEU A 4 2.07 43.36 5.83
CA LEU A 4 3.05 42.32 5.44
C LEU A 4 4.52 42.80 5.54
N GLU A 5 4.74 44.04 5.97
CA GLU A 5 6.08 44.66 6.03
C GLU A 5 6.88 44.32 7.30
N SER A 6 6.30 43.61 8.29
CA SER A 6 7.08 43.22 9.46
C SER A 6 7.68 41.80 9.23
N PRO A 7 8.99 41.63 9.46
CA PRO A 7 9.66 40.32 9.32
C PRO A 7 9.05 39.25 10.22
N GLU A 8 8.37 39.66 11.29
CA GLU A 8 7.65 38.74 12.21
C GLU A 8 6.41 38.12 11.56
N ILE A 9 5.64 38.88 10.76
CA ILE A 9 4.46 38.36 10.05
C ILE A 9 4.88 37.44 8.91
N ALA A 10 5.97 37.77 8.21
CA ALA A 10 6.53 36.93 7.16
C ALA A 10 7.00 35.56 7.72
N THR A 11 7.69 35.57 8.87
CA THR A 11 8.12 34.32 9.54
C THR A 11 6.95 33.52 10.06
N LEU A 12 5.92 34.14 10.62
CA LEU A 12 4.72 33.48 11.11
C LEU A 12 3.94 32.82 9.95
N THR A 13 3.84 33.52 8.82
CA THR A 13 3.18 32.99 7.60
C THR A 13 3.91 31.78 7.04
N LEU A 14 5.25 31.82 7.01
CA LEU A 14 6.07 30.68 6.58
C LEU A 14 5.90 29.46 7.48
N ILE A 15 5.90 29.68 8.80
CA ILE A 15 5.67 28.61 9.79
C ILE A 15 4.29 27.97 9.59
N LEU A 16 3.23 28.77 9.45
CA LEU A 16 1.88 28.29 9.21
C LEU A 16 1.78 27.46 7.91
N LEU A 17 2.48 27.89 6.87
CA LEU A 17 2.50 27.21 5.57
C LEU A 17 3.22 25.86 5.66
N ILE A 18 4.33 25.78 6.40
CA ILE A 18 5.03 24.54 6.70
C ILE A 18 4.12 23.58 7.48
N TYR A 19 3.43 24.05 8.52
CA TYR A 19 2.49 23.23 9.28
C TYR A 19 1.33 22.73 8.41
N ALA A 20 0.75 23.58 7.56
CA ALA A 20 -0.31 23.21 6.64
C ALA A 20 0.09 22.10 5.66
N LEU A 21 1.35 22.04 5.25
CA LEU A 21 1.91 20.99 4.39
C LEU A 21 2.22 19.71 5.17
N MET A 22 2.71 19.84 6.42
CA MET A 22 3.12 18.69 7.23
C MET A 22 1.94 17.93 7.83
N ILE A 23 0.85 18.62 8.21
CA ILE A 23 -0.31 18.00 8.84
C ILE A 23 -0.92 16.87 7.99
N PRO A 24 -1.22 17.05 6.69
CA PRO A 24 -1.78 15.98 5.86
C PRO A 24 -0.84 14.77 5.73
N LEU A 25 0.48 14.98 5.71
CA LEU A 25 1.47 13.90 5.64
C LEU A 25 1.47 13.08 6.93
N ILE A 26 1.43 13.75 8.08
CA ILE A 26 1.38 13.12 9.41
C ILE A 26 0.09 12.33 9.58
N LEU A 27 -1.07 12.94 9.24
CA LEU A 27 -2.38 12.28 9.34
C LEU A 27 -2.46 11.03 8.45
N ASN A 28 -1.92 11.09 7.23
CA ASN A 28 -1.91 9.95 6.32
C ASN A 28 -0.99 8.81 6.81
N ALA A 29 0.13 9.15 7.44
CA ALA A 29 1.03 8.17 8.05
C ALA A 29 0.38 7.51 9.28
N ASP A 30 -0.29 8.28 10.13
CA ASP A 30 -1.00 7.78 11.30
C ASP A 30 -2.17 6.85 10.90
N ASP A 31 -2.93 7.22 9.88
CA ASP A 31 -4.00 6.39 9.34
C ASP A 31 -3.48 5.03 8.85
N LYS A 32 -2.40 5.01 8.08
CA LYS A 32 -1.75 3.76 7.64
C LYS A 32 -1.28 2.91 8.83
N LEU A 33 -0.74 3.54 9.88
CA LEU A 33 -0.28 2.83 11.08
C LEU A 33 -1.44 2.21 11.87
N LYS A 34 -2.59 2.88 11.96
CA LYS A 34 -3.82 2.33 12.56
C LYS A 34 -4.28 1.09 11.79
N HIS A 35 -4.26 1.13 10.46
CA HIS A 35 -4.60 -0.01 9.62
C HIS A 35 -3.65 -1.20 9.87
N ILE A 36 -2.35 -0.97 9.97
CA ILE A 36 -1.35 -2.03 10.25
C ILE A 36 -1.58 -2.63 11.65
N LYS A 37 -1.82 -1.80 12.67
CA LYS A 37 -2.07 -2.28 14.03
C LYS A 37 -3.33 -3.14 14.11
N TRP A 38 -4.41 -2.72 13.45
CA TRP A 38 -5.64 -3.49 13.40
C TRP A 38 -5.43 -4.84 12.72
N SER A 39 -4.73 -4.86 11.58
CA SER A 39 -4.35 -6.07 10.85
C SER A 39 -3.55 -7.04 11.71
N ALA A 40 -2.57 -6.54 12.47
CA ALA A 40 -1.76 -7.36 13.37
C ALA A 40 -2.60 -8.03 14.48
N ILE A 41 -3.62 -7.33 15.00
CA ILE A 41 -4.53 -7.89 16.01
C ILE A 41 -5.39 -9.01 15.40
N GLY A 42 -5.96 -8.79 14.20
CA GLY A 42 -6.74 -9.81 13.49
C GLY A 42 -5.90 -11.05 13.17
N LEU A 43 -4.71 -10.86 12.62
CA LEU A 43 -3.78 -11.95 12.34
C LEU A 43 -3.39 -12.72 13.60
N LYS A 44 -3.14 -12.06 14.73
CA LYS A 44 -2.83 -12.72 15.99
C LYS A 44 -3.90 -13.73 16.40
N ASN A 45 -5.17 -13.38 16.19
CA ASN A 45 -6.28 -14.28 16.55
C ASN A 45 -6.29 -15.55 15.69
N ILE A 46 -5.97 -15.44 14.39
CA ILE A 46 -5.84 -16.59 13.50
C ILE A 46 -4.63 -17.44 13.87
N LEU A 47 -3.49 -16.79 14.12
CA LEU A 47 -2.19 -17.44 14.30
C LEU A 47 -2.05 -18.13 15.66
N LYS A 48 -2.77 -17.69 16.69
CA LYS A 48 -2.77 -18.36 18.02
C LYS A 48 -3.08 -19.85 17.97
N ASN A 49 -3.89 -20.29 17.01
CA ASN A 49 -4.30 -21.67 16.85
C ASN A 49 -3.57 -22.36 15.67
N SER A 50 -2.44 -21.80 15.23
CA SER A 50 -1.73 -22.26 14.04
C SER A 50 -1.08 -23.64 14.21
N GLU A 51 -0.72 -24.03 15.43
CA GLU A 51 -0.13 -25.36 15.72
C GLU A 51 -1.09 -26.53 15.41
N GLN A 52 -2.40 -26.25 15.35
CA GLN A 52 -3.44 -27.23 15.05
C GLN A 52 -3.92 -27.21 13.60
N LYS A 53 -3.38 -26.32 12.76
CA LYS A 53 -3.83 -26.09 11.39
C LYS A 53 -2.66 -26.21 10.41
N ASP A 54 -2.95 -26.70 9.23
CA ASP A 54 -2.02 -26.68 8.11
C ASP A 54 -1.92 -25.24 7.50
N VAL A 55 -0.84 -24.98 6.81
CA VAL A 55 -0.57 -23.67 6.18
C VAL A 55 -1.65 -23.29 5.17
N THR A 56 -2.24 -24.27 4.50
CA THR A 56 -3.34 -24.07 3.52
C THR A 56 -4.60 -23.53 4.19
N THR A 57 -4.97 -24.05 5.35
CA THR A 57 -6.10 -23.57 6.13
C THR A 57 -5.84 -22.16 6.64
N ILE A 58 -4.63 -21.90 7.18
CA ILE A 58 -4.24 -20.58 7.66
C ILE A 58 -4.25 -19.57 6.51
N SER A 59 -3.78 -19.94 5.31
CA SER A 59 -3.78 -19.04 4.16
C SER A 59 -5.18 -18.61 3.74
N LYS A 60 -6.15 -19.53 3.78
CA LYS A 60 -7.57 -19.23 3.51
C LYS A 60 -8.16 -18.26 4.54
N GLU A 61 -7.89 -18.51 5.84
CA GLU A 61 -8.35 -17.64 6.93
C GLU A 61 -7.73 -16.24 6.84
N VAL A 62 -6.44 -16.16 6.50
CA VAL A 62 -5.73 -14.88 6.29
C VAL A 62 -6.32 -14.11 5.11
N LYS A 63 -6.66 -14.80 4.00
CA LYS A 63 -7.33 -14.18 2.87
C LYS A 63 -8.72 -13.66 3.23
N LEU A 64 -9.53 -14.47 3.94
CA LEU A 64 -10.84 -14.05 4.41
C LEU A 64 -10.76 -12.83 5.32
N LEU A 65 -9.82 -12.82 6.27
CA LEU A 65 -9.59 -11.67 7.14
C LEU A 65 -9.27 -10.39 6.33
N TYR A 66 -8.45 -10.50 5.27
CA TYR A 66 -8.17 -9.37 4.40
C TYR A 66 -9.42 -8.90 3.66
N ASP A 67 -10.20 -9.82 3.08
CA ASP A 67 -11.39 -9.50 2.31
C ASP A 67 -12.46 -8.83 3.19
N GLU A 68 -12.74 -9.36 4.40
CA GLU A 68 -13.60 -8.73 5.40
C GLU A 68 -13.11 -7.34 5.81
N TYR A 69 -11.81 -7.24 6.09
CA TYR A 69 -11.19 -5.98 6.49
C TYR A 69 -11.35 -4.88 5.45
N VAL A 70 -11.12 -5.20 4.19
CA VAL A 70 -11.24 -4.23 3.09
C VAL A 70 -12.70 -3.88 2.82
N GLN A 71 -13.63 -4.81 3.07
CA GLN A 71 -15.07 -4.57 2.97
C GLN A 71 -15.55 -3.62 4.08
N GLU A 72 -15.14 -3.85 5.32
CA GLU A 72 -15.50 -2.98 6.47
C GLU A 72 -14.82 -1.61 6.40
N LYS A 73 -13.60 -1.55 5.87
CA LYS A 73 -12.78 -0.34 5.80
C LYS A 73 -12.26 -0.10 4.38
N PRO A 74 -13.09 0.43 3.48
CA PRO A 74 -12.71 0.66 2.08
C PRO A 74 -11.49 1.58 1.91
N SER A 75 -11.22 2.47 2.89
CA SER A 75 -10.01 3.32 2.91
C SER A 75 -8.71 2.51 2.97
N ALA A 76 -8.74 1.28 3.48
CA ALA A 76 -7.60 0.38 3.53
C ALA A 76 -7.07 0.03 2.13
N LYS A 77 -7.94 -0.04 1.10
CA LYS A 77 -7.53 -0.29 -0.30
C LYS A 77 -6.51 0.72 -0.83
N LYS A 78 -6.52 1.94 -0.30
CA LYS A 78 -5.51 2.96 -0.63
C LYS A 78 -4.09 2.52 -0.26
N TYR A 79 -3.94 1.73 0.79
CA TYR A 79 -2.66 1.26 1.32
C TYR A 79 -2.34 -0.17 0.91
N PHE A 80 -3.37 -1.00 0.76
CA PHE A 80 -3.28 -2.44 0.54
C PHE A 80 -4.20 -2.83 -0.61
N SER A 81 -3.69 -2.79 -1.82
CA SER A 81 -4.49 -3.08 -3.03
C SER A 81 -4.86 -4.55 -3.18
N ASN A 82 -4.11 -5.45 -2.54
CA ASN A 82 -4.37 -6.89 -2.49
C ASN A 82 -3.78 -7.53 -1.22
N VAL A 83 -4.13 -8.78 -0.96
CA VAL A 83 -3.70 -9.54 0.22
C VAL A 83 -2.18 -9.72 0.31
N ILE A 84 -1.48 -9.84 -0.83
CA ILE A 84 -0.03 -10.01 -0.87
C ILE A 84 0.67 -8.73 -0.42
N ILE A 85 0.29 -7.57 -0.97
CA ILE A 85 0.84 -6.27 -0.56
C ILE A 85 0.55 -5.98 0.92
N TRP A 86 -0.63 -6.39 1.39
CA TRP A 86 -1.01 -6.27 2.80
C TRP A 86 -0.08 -7.11 3.68
N LEU A 87 0.14 -8.39 3.37
CA LEU A 87 1.06 -9.27 4.08
C LEU A 87 2.50 -8.79 4.00
N ASP A 88 2.99 -8.42 2.82
CA ASP A 88 4.34 -7.88 2.63
C ASP A 88 4.60 -6.66 3.52
N THR A 89 3.59 -5.78 3.65
CA THR A 89 3.69 -4.62 4.52
C THR A 89 3.82 -5.04 6.00
N ILE A 90 3.10 -6.06 6.44
CA ILE A 90 3.13 -6.56 7.82
C ILE A 90 4.46 -7.28 8.09
N ILE A 91 4.88 -8.18 7.21
CA ILE A 91 6.14 -8.92 7.29
C ILE A 91 7.33 -7.96 7.36
N LEU A 92 7.34 -6.93 6.50
CA LEU A 92 8.37 -5.88 6.53
C LEU A 92 8.40 -5.16 7.89
N ARG A 93 7.23 -4.88 8.47
CA ARG A 93 7.13 -4.20 9.77
C ARG A 93 7.56 -5.09 10.94
N ILE A 94 7.35 -6.39 10.86
CA ILE A 94 7.89 -7.35 11.83
C ILE A 94 9.42 -7.34 11.76
N ASN A 95 9.97 -7.43 10.55
CA ASN A 95 11.42 -7.44 10.33
C ASN A 95 12.11 -6.15 10.77
N THR A 96 11.43 -5.02 10.73
CA THR A 96 11.91 -3.72 11.23
C THR A 96 11.57 -3.48 12.71
N GLU A 97 11.14 -4.49 13.45
CA GLU A 97 10.82 -4.48 14.88
C GLU A 97 9.84 -3.36 15.31
N THR A 98 8.89 -3.03 14.45
CA THR A 98 7.93 -1.97 14.71
C THR A 98 6.97 -2.37 15.85
N LYS A 99 6.79 -1.51 16.85
CA LYS A 99 5.92 -1.76 18.03
C LYS A 99 4.49 -2.23 17.66
N ASN A 100 3.97 -1.76 16.53
CA ASN A 100 2.59 -2.04 16.09
C ASN A 100 2.34 -3.50 15.69
N VAL A 101 3.38 -4.27 15.38
CA VAL A 101 3.30 -5.68 14.96
C VAL A 101 4.04 -6.62 15.89
N LYS A 102 4.57 -6.13 17.00
CA LYS A 102 5.32 -6.94 17.99
C LYS A 102 4.53 -8.15 18.50
N CYS A 103 3.20 -8.04 18.54
CA CYS A 103 2.33 -9.11 19.03
C CYS A 103 2.24 -10.33 18.11
N ILE A 104 2.79 -10.27 16.90
CA ILE A 104 2.81 -11.35 15.90
C ILE A 104 4.23 -11.64 15.39
N SER A 105 5.27 -11.07 16.01
CA SER A 105 6.66 -11.27 15.57
C SER A 105 7.13 -12.72 15.64
N GLU A 106 6.61 -13.51 16.57
CA GLU A 106 6.88 -14.94 16.71
C GLU A 106 6.39 -15.77 15.52
N TYR A 107 5.39 -15.26 14.74
CA TYR A 107 4.83 -15.94 13.57
C TYR A 107 5.46 -15.49 12.24
N TYR A 108 6.62 -14.83 12.27
CA TYR A 108 7.28 -14.28 11.08
C TYR A 108 7.46 -15.33 9.96
N GLU A 109 8.06 -16.47 10.26
CA GLU A 109 8.29 -17.53 9.27
C GLU A 109 6.98 -18.15 8.77
N LEU A 110 6.00 -18.32 9.64
CA LEU A 110 4.69 -18.83 9.27
C LEU A 110 3.98 -17.86 8.31
N LEU A 111 4.00 -16.56 8.59
CA LEU A 111 3.41 -15.52 7.71
C LEU A 111 4.11 -15.48 6.35
N LYS A 112 5.42 -15.71 6.32
CA LYS A 112 6.18 -15.79 5.08
C LYS A 112 5.75 -16.99 4.24
N ASN A 113 5.61 -18.17 4.85
CA ASN A 113 5.12 -19.38 4.17
C ASN A 113 3.67 -19.20 3.67
N VAL A 114 2.80 -18.59 4.47
CA VAL A 114 1.43 -18.24 4.06
C VAL A 114 1.43 -17.28 2.87
N ARG A 115 2.30 -16.28 2.87
CA ARG A 115 2.45 -15.31 1.78
C ARG A 115 2.91 -16.00 0.48
N GLU A 116 3.89 -16.90 0.56
CA GLU A 116 4.38 -17.67 -0.57
C GLU A 116 3.25 -18.55 -1.16
N LEU A 117 2.55 -19.29 -0.32
CA LEU A 117 1.42 -20.13 -0.75
C LEU A 117 0.29 -19.31 -1.39
N LEU A 118 -0.05 -18.14 -0.82
CA LEU A 118 -1.05 -17.26 -1.42
C LEU A 118 -0.59 -16.72 -2.78
N ASN A 119 0.71 -16.42 -2.94
CA ASN A 119 1.26 -15.96 -4.21
C ASN A 119 1.22 -17.06 -5.29
N GLU A 120 1.39 -18.33 -4.91
CA GLU A 120 1.30 -19.47 -5.82
C GLU A 120 -0.15 -19.84 -6.17
N THR A 121 -1.07 -19.70 -5.20
CA THR A 121 -2.47 -20.16 -5.36
C THR A 121 -3.40 -19.09 -5.94
N ILE A 122 -3.05 -17.83 -5.84
CA ILE A 122 -3.84 -16.74 -6.40
C ILE A 122 -3.23 -16.33 -7.73
N PRO A 123 -3.85 -16.67 -8.87
CA PRO A 123 -3.38 -16.22 -10.17
C PRO A 123 -3.26 -14.70 -10.20
N PHE A 124 -2.17 -14.21 -10.75
CA PHE A 124 -1.93 -12.75 -10.92
C PHE A 124 -1.99 -11.95 -9.60
N SER A 125 -1.52 -12.54 -8.50
CA SER A 125 -1.61 -11.98 -7.13
C SER A 125 -0.98 -10.57 -6.99
N ASN A 126 -0.07 -10.21 -7.87
CA ASN A 126 0.57 -8.90 -7.91
C ASN A 126 -0.25 -7.82 -8.67
N CYS A 127 -1.30 -8.23 -9.36
CA CYS A 127 -2.19 -7.35 -10.09
C CYS A 127 -3.32 -6.82 -9.21
N THR A 128 -3.93 -5.68 -9.59
CA THR A 128 -5.14 -5.18 -8.95
C THR A 128 -6.32 -6.11 -9.21
N GLN A 129 -7.37 -6.05 -8.39
CA GLN A 129 -8.56 -6.90 -8.54
C GLN A 129 -9.19 -6.80 -9.94
N TYR A 130 -9.22 -5.60 -10.53
CA TYR A 130 -9.72 -5.39 -11.88
C TYR A 130 -8.83 -6.05 -12.94
N GLN A 131 -7.51 -5.92 -12.81
CA GLN A 131 -6.55 -6.57 -13.70
C GLN A 131 -6.61 -8.10 -13.59
N GLN A 132 -6.76 -8.63 -12.37
CA GLN A 132 -6.98 -10.07 -12.14
C GLN A 132 -8.23 -10.58 -12.85
N SER A 133 -9.34 -9.82 -12.81
CA SER A 133 -10.56 -10.20 -13.53
C SER A 133 -10.31 -10.32 -15.03
N ILE A 134 -9.67 -9.34 -15.64
CA ILE A 134 -9.33 -9.36 -17.08
C ILE A 134 -8.42 -10.54 -17.42
N LEU A 135 -7.39 -10.79 -16.61
CA LEU A 135 -6.45 -11.90 -16.85
C LEU A 135 -7.12 -13.26 -16.68
N ASN A 136 -8.04 -13.41 -15.71
CA ASN A 136 -8.82 -14.62 -15.53
C ASN A 136 -9.80 -14.86 -16.70
N ASP A 137 -10.42 -13.79 -17.24
CA ASP A 137 -11.27 -13.88 -18.41
C ASP A 137 -10.48 -14.37 -19.64
N ILE A 138 -9.26 -13.83 -19.84
CA ILE A 138 -8.35 -14.30 -20.89
C ILE A 138 -7.95 -15.76 -20.66
N CYS A 139 -7.65 -16.14 -19.41
CA CYS A 139 -7.32 -17.53 -19.05
C CYS A 139 -8.48 -18.48 -19.36
N GLY A 140 -9.72 -18.04 -19.14
CA GLY A 140 -10.94 -18.81 -19.47
C GLY A 140 -11.14 -19.09 -20.96
N LEU A 141 -10.44 -18.38 -21.85
CA LEU A 141 -10.43 -18.65 -23.29
C LEU A 141 -9.41 -19.73 -23.70
N SER A 142 -8.63 -20.25 -22.75
CA SER A 142 -7.60 -21.25 -22.99
C SER A 142 -8.25 -22.61 -23.32
N THR A 143 -7.78 -23.22 -24.39
CA THR A 143 -8.10 -24.57 -24.82
C THR A 143 -6.79 -25.32 -25.07
N ASP A 144 -6.81 -26.65 -25.13
CA ASP A 144 -5.59 -27.44 -25.35
C ASP A 144 -4.86 -27.05 -26.64
N SER A 145 -5.60 -26.58 -27.67
CA SER A 145 -5.04 -26.18 -28.96
C SER A 145 -4.39 -24.78 -28.95
N ASN A 146 -4.79 -23.90 -28.05
CA ASN A 146 -4.30 -22.51 -28.01
C ASN A 146 -3.56 -22.14 -26.71
N LYS A 147 -3.39 -23.10 -25.81
CA LYS A 147 -2.83 -22.90 -24.47
C LYS A 147 -1.53 -22.09 -24.47
N VAL A 148 -0.57 -22.49 -25.31
CA VAL A 148 0.76 -21.82 -25.39
C VAL A 148 0.61 -20.36 -25.82
N VAL A 149 -0.32 -20.07 -26.72
CA VAL A 149 -0.57 -18.70 -27.21
C VAL A 149 -1.22 -17.88 -26.09
N VAL A 150 -2.21 -18.43 -25.41
CA VAL A 150 -2.90 -17.77 -24.30
C VAL A 150 -1.95 -17.52 -23.15
N ASP A 151 -1.12 -18.48 -22.74
CA ASP A 151 -0.13 -18.34 -21.68
C ASP A 151 0.88 -17.21 -22.00
N ASN A 152 1.32 -17.12 -23.26
CA ASN A 152 2.19 -16.02 -23.72
C ASN A 152 1.50 -14.65 -23.68
N ILE A 153 0.23 -14.58 -24.06
CA ILE A 153 -0.57 -13.34 -23.97
C ILE A 153 -0.75 -12.94 -22.52
N LEU A 154 -1.10 -13.87 -21.65
CA LEU A 154 -1.27 -13.64 -20.22
C LEU A 154 0.01 -13.06 -19.59
N GLY A 155 1.16 -13.70 -19.81
CA GLY A 155 2.44 -13.25 -19.25
C GLY A 155 2.83 -11.85 -19.73
N ARG A 156 2.61 -11.53 -21.01
CA ARG A 156 2.85 -10.17 -21.54
C ARG A 156 1.89 -9.14 -20.95
N THR A 157 0.61 -9.46 -20.86
CA THR A 157 -0.40 -8.55 -20.34
C THR A 157 -0.17 -8.27 -18.84
N GLU A 158 0.15 -9.30 -18.05
CA GLU A 158 0.53 -9.14 -16.64
C GLU A 158 1.75 -8.22 -16.50
N SER A 159 2.80 -8.48 -17.27
CA SER A 159 4.03 -7.67 -17.25
C SER A 159 3.75 -6.20 -17.59
N GLU A 160 2.89 -5.93 -18.58
CA GLU A 160 2.50 -4.57 -18.95
C GLU A 160 1.67 -3.90 -17.86
N PHE A 161 0.74 -4.61 -17.22
CA PHE A 161 0.00 -4.05 -16.09
C PHE A 161 0.91 -3.65 -14.94
N LEU A 162 1.87 -4.49 -14.57
CA LEU A 162 2.84 -4.19 -13.51
C LEU A 162 3.73 -2.99 -13.88
N ARG A 163 4.15 -2.91 -15.14
CA ARG A 163 4.93 -1.78 -15.66
C ARG A 163 4.14 -0.49 -15.58
N LEU A 164 2.92 -0.46 -16.10
CA LEU A 164 2.03 0.71 -16.08
C LEU A 164 1.75 1.17 -14.64
N GLU A 165 1.49 0.24 -13.71
CA GLU A 165 1.28 0.59 -12.31
C GLU A 165 2.54 1.20 -11.68
N SER A 166 3.72 0.66 -11.98
CA SER A 166 5.00 1.23 -11.56
C SER A 166 5.18 2.67 -12.08
N ASP A 167 4.88 2.90 -13.36
CA ASP A 167 5.00 4.21 -14.00
C ASP A 167 3.99 5.23 -13.44
N ILE A 168 2.74 4.82 -13.19
CA ILE A 168 1.74 5.64 -12.52
C ILE A 168 2.20 6.01 -11.11
N ARG A 169 2.75 5.06 -10.36
CA ARG A 169 3.28 5.32 -9.01
C ARG A 169 4.46 6.30 -9.03
N LYS A 170 5.39 6.14 -9.99
CA LYS A 170 6.53 7.06 -10.18
C LYS A 170 6.03 8.46 -10.53
N ASN A 171 5.14 8.58 -11.52
CA ASN A 171 4.60 9.86 -11.95
C ASN A 171 3.79 10.55 -10.83
N SER A 172 2.99 9.81 -10.08
CA SER A 172 2.25 10.34 -8.93
C SER A 172 3.19 10.87 -7.83
N ARG A 173 4.29 10.18 -7.56
CA ARG A 173 5.30 10.65 -6.60
C ARG A 173 6.03 11.89 -7.12
N SER A 174 6.46 11.88 -8.38
CA SER A 174 7.13 13.01 -9.03
C SER A 174 6.23 14.25 -9.05
N ASN A 175 4.96 14.11 -9.43
CA ASN A 175 4.00 15.22 -9.46
C ASN A 175 3.75 15.80 -8.06
N LYS A 176 3.64 14.96 -7.02
CA LYS A 176 3.49 15.43 -5.64
C LYS A 176 4.74 16.18 -5.16
N LEU A 177 5.92 15.69 -5.51
CA LEU A 177 7.20 16.31 -5.14
C LEU A 177 7.38 17.65 -5.86
N SER A 178 7.05 17.71 -7.15
CA SER A 178 7.07 18.94 -7.96
C SER A 178 6.08 19.98 -7.44
N LEU A 179 4.88 19.57 -7.05
CA LEU A 179 3.89 20.45 -6.43
C LEU A 179 4.42 21.02 -5.10
N LEU A 180 5.03 20.19 -4.27
CA LEU A 180 5.60 20.56 -2.97
C LEU A 180 6.74 21.58 -3.15
N ILE A 181 7.65 21.32 -4.10
CA ILE A 181 8.75 22.23 -4.46
C ILE A 181 8.18 23.57 -5.01
N GLY A 182 7.15 23.51 -5.85
CA GLY A 182 6.49 24.70 -6.40
C GLY A 182 5.88 25.57 -5.30
N ILE A 183 5.16 24.97 -4.35
CA ILE A 183 4.57 25.70 -3.21
C ILE A 183 5.66 26.31 -2.33
N LEU A 184 6.73 25.55 -2.03
CA LEU A 184 7.87 26.07 -1.27
C LEU A 184 8.57 27.21 -2.00
N GLY A 185 8.74 27.11 -3.32
CA GLY A 185 9.31 28.18 -4.14
C GLY A 185 8.50 29.48 -4.08
N ILE A 186 7.17 29.37 -4.19
CA ILE A 186 6.26 30.52 -4.06
C ILE A 186 6.37 31.14 -2.66
N ALA A 187 6.36 30.29 -1.60
CA ALA A 187 6.46 30.77 -0.24
C ALA A 187 7.77 31.53 0.02
N VAL A 188 8.91 30.98 -0.44
CA VAL A 188 10.23 31.66 -0.34
C VAL A 188 10.24 32.96 -1.14
N SER A 189 9.67 32.98 -2.35
CA SER A 189 9.60 34.17 -3.18
C SER A 189 8.77 35.30 -2.53
N VAL A 190 7.66 34.92 -1.89
CA VAL A 190 6.83 35.89 -1.13
C VAL A 190 7.58 36.45 0.06
N VAL A 191 8.28 35.61 0.81
CA VAL A 191 9.11 36.06 1.96
C VAL A 191 10.23 37.01 1.51
N LEU A 192 10.94 36.64 0.42
CA LEU A 192 12.03 37.50 -0.12
C LEU A 192 11.52 38.82 -0.72
N ALA A 193 10.26 38.87 -1.18
CA ALA A 193 9.66 40.09 -1.69
C ALA A 193 9.20 41.08 -0.58
N ILE A 194 9.14 40.59 0.67
CA ILE A 194 8.67 41.37 1.84
C ILE A 194 9.84 41.87 2.69
N ILE A 195 11.01 41.23 2.60
CA ILE A 195 12.26 41.67 3.23
C ILE A 195 12.98 42.66 2.36
#